data_339c48bcc6b8cd1ae62cb545ccf8ee1b
#
_entry.id   339c48bcc6b8cd1ae62cb545ccf8ee1b
#
_cell.length_a   1.000
_cell.length_b   1.000
_cell.length_c   1.000
_cell.angle_alpha   90.00
_cell.angle_beta   90.00
_cell.angle_gamma   90.00
#
_symmetry.space_group_name_H-M   'P 1'
#
loop_
_entity.id
_entity.type
_entity.pdbx_description
1 polymer ?
#
loop_
_entity_poly.entity_id
_entity_poly.type
_entity_poly.pdbx_seq_one_letter_code
_entity_poly.pdbx_strand_id
1 'polypeptide(L)' 'MSGEGDLKNAGDIEWIPMRFADLQDNDLFWVEKSRSIKNSPFRKINDETALHLREQRVQRLVPKAMVYLKEY' A
#
# COMPACT_ATOMS: atom_id res chain seq x y z
N MET A 1 13.78 11.36 23.43
CA MET A 1 13.26 11.44 23.15
C MET A 1 12.84 11.37 23.09
N SER A 2 12.52 11.05 22.99
CA SER A 2 11.99 10.97 22.75
C SER A 2 11.39 11.14 22.56
N GLY A 3 11.62 11.22 23.00
CA GLY A 3 10.48 11.49 22.82
C GLY A 3 10.07 11.50 21.49
N GLU A 4 10.59 11.96 20.71
CA GLU A 4 10.31 11.89 19.52
C GLU A 4 10.34 10.73 18.97
N GLY A 5 11.25 10.04 19.35
CA GLY A 5 11.34 8.76 18.86
C GLY A 5 10.15 7.96 19.19
N ASP A 6 9.68 8.11 20.36
CA ASP A 6 8.56 7.37 20.77
C ASP A 6 7.34 7.65 19.99
N LEU A 7 7.13 8.89 19.69
CA LEU A 7 6.06 9.23 18.87
C LEU A 7 6.16 8.58 17.55
N LYS A 8 7.36 8.47 17.08
CA LYS A 8 7.58 7.86 15.86
C LYS A 8 7.12 6.45 15.87
N ASN A 9 7.37 5.77 16.92
CA ASN A 9 7.02 4.39 17.00
C ASN A 9 5.55 4.15 17.15
N ALA A 10 4.88 5.04 17.78
CA ALA A 10 3.49 4.81 18.05
C ALA A 10 2.66 5.02 16.82
N GLY A 11 2.35 3.96 16.15
CA GLY A 11 1.51 4.05 15.00
C GLY A 11 2.19 4.49 13.76
N ASP A 12 3.49 4.64 13.81
CA ASP A 12 4.21 5.02 12.62
C ASP A 12 4.20 3.87 11.64
N ILE A 13 4.08 4.23 10.38
CA ILE A 13 4.05 3.27 9.32
C ILE A 13 5.17 3.57 8.37
N GLU A 14 5.93 2.56 8.04
CA GLU A 14 6.98 2.73 7.06
C GLU A 14 6.44 2.28 5.70
N TRP A 15 6.52 3.18 4.74
CA TRP A 15 6.01 2.90 3.41
C TRP A 15 7.16 2.47 2.52
N ILE A 16 7.04 1.30 1.95
CA ILE A 16 8.10 0.75 1.11
C ILE A 16 7.66 0.85 -0.34
N PRO A 17 8.29 1.70 -1.13
CA PRO A 17 7.89 1.84 -2.54
C PRO A 17 8.30 0.60 -3.33
N MET A 18 7.45 0.20 -4.26
CA MET A 18 7.71 -0.96 -5.06
C MET A 18 6.92 -0.85 -6.35
N ARG A 19 7.43 -1.40 -7.43
CA ARG A 19 6.67 -1.41 -8.66
C ARG A 19 5.57 -2.45 -8.54
N PHE A 20 4.43 -2.16 -9.15
CA PHE A 20 3.30 -3.07 -9.08
C PHE A 20 3.67 -4.46 -9.60
N ALA A 21 4.47 -4.51 -10.66
CA ALA A 21 4.86 -5.80 -11.24
C ALA A 21 5.72 -6.63 -10.31
N ASP A 22 6.39 -6.00 -9.35
CA ASP A 22 7.26 -6.72 -8.42
C ASP A 22 6.51 -7.37 -7.27
N LEU A 23 5.23 -7.08 -7.15
CA LEU A 23 4.43 -7.70 -6.11
C LEU A 23 3.98 -9.09 -6.55
N GLN A 24 3.73 -9.94 -5.59
CA GLN A 24 3.17 -11.25 -5.87
C GLN A 24 1.65 -11.16 -5.90
N ASP A 25 1.02 -12.09 -6.59
CA ASP A 25 -0.44 -12.11 -6.62
C ASP A 25 -0.97 -12.27 -5.21
N ASN A 26 -2.04 -11.55 -4.92
CA ASN A 26 -2.69 -11.51 -3.61
C ASN A 26 -1.99 -10.65 -2.57
N ASP A 27 -0.87 -10.00 -2.93
CA ASP A 27 -0.24 -9.06 -2.01
C ASP A 27 -1.12 -7.84 -1.84
N LEU A 28 -1.12 -7.30 -0.64
CA LEU A 28 -1.82 -6.07 -0.36
C LEU A 28 -0.86 -4.90 -0.55
N PHE A 29 -1.37 -3.82 -1.10
CA PHE A 29 -0.55 -2.63 -1.32
C PHE A 29 -1.42 -1.38 -1.29
N TRP A 30 -0.77 -0.23 -1.22
CA TRP A 30 -1.46 1.06 -1.19
C TRP A 30 -0.92 1.92 -2.32
N VAL A 31 -1.76 2.77 -2.87
CA VAL A 31 -1.32 3.67 -3.94
C VAL A 31 -0.91 5.04 -3.42
N GLU A 32 -1.17 5.32 -2.14
CA GLU A 32 -0.81 6.58 -1.52
C GLU A 32 -0.14 6.33 -0.20
N LYS A 33 0.77 7.23 0.19
CA LYS A 33 1.42 7.17 1.48
C LYS A 33 0.64 8.02 2.46
N SER A 34 -0.57 7.62 2.74
CA SER A 34 -1.44 8.40 3.60
C SER A 34 -1.96 7.55 4.74
N ARG A 35 -2.05 8.13 5.92
CA ARG A 35 -2.61 7.45 7.07
C ARG A 35 -4.11 7.67 7.18
N SER A 36 -4.69 8.31 6.18
CA SER A 36 -6.13 8.56 6.19
C SER A 36 -6.89 7.26 6.16
N ILE A 37 -8.02 7.23 6.85
CA ILE A 37 -8.86 6.06 6.86
C ILE A 37 -9.39 5.78 5.46
N LYS A 38 -9.40 6.78 4.60
CA LYS A 38 -9.85 6.61 3.23
C LYS A 38 -8.81 5.94 2.35
N ASN A 39 -7.59 5.83 2.82
CA ASN A 39 -6.52 5.20 2.05
C ASN A 39 -6.57 3.70 2.26
N SER A 40 -7.42 3.04 1.52
CA SER A 40 -7.65 1.61 1.67
C SER A 40 -6.70 0.80 0.80
N PRO A 41 -6.36 -0.41 1.21
CA PRO A 41 -5.45 -1.22 0.42
C PRO A 41 -6.12 -1.82 -0.79
N PHE A 42 -5.28 -2.21 -1.73
CA PHE A 42 -5.67 -3.01 -2.89
C PHE A 42 -5.05 -4.39 -2.74
N ARG A 43 -5.63 -5.36 -3.40
CA ARG A 43 -5.03 -6.69 -3.48
C ARG A 43 -4.68 -6.96 -4.94
N LYS A 44 -3.45 -7.37 -5.19
CA LYS A 44 -3.00 -7.63 -6.54
C LYS A 44 -3.69 -8.88 -7.08
N ILE A 45 -4.28 -8.77 -8.27
CA ILE A 45 -4.88 -9.91 -8.94
C ILE A 45 -3.89 -10.48 -9.94
N ASN A 46 -3.32 -9.62 -10.78
CA ASN A 46 -2.29 -10.01 -11.72
C ASN A 46 -1.48 -8.75 -12.04
N ASP A 47 -0.61 -8.83 -13.04
CA ASP A 47 0.30 -7.72 -13.32
C ASP A 47 -0.39 -6.48 -13.87
N GLU A 48 -1.67 -6.55 -14.15
CA GLU A 48 -2.39 -5.42 -14.72
C GLU A 48 -3.64 -5.05 -13.97
N THR A 49 -4.03 -5.82 -12.96
CA THR A 49 -5.28 -5.57 -12.26
C THR A 49 -5.13 -5.76 -10.77
N ALA A 50 -5.92 -5.01 -10.03
CA ALA A 50 -5.99 -5.13 -8.58
C ALA A 50 -7.41 -4.88 -8.13
N LEU A 51 -7.75 -5.39 -6.95
CA LEU A 51 -9.05 -5.21 -6.37
C LEU A 51 -8.96 -4.19 -5.24
N HIS A 52 -9.76 -3.13 -5.35
CA HIS A 52 -9.86 -2.15 -4.27
C HIS A 52 -10.73 -2.78 -3.19
N LEU A 53 -10.12 -3.13 -2.06
CA LEU A 53 -10.84 -3.94 -1.08
C LEU A 53 -12.03 -3.25 -0.47
N ARG A 54 -11.91 -1.95 -0.20
CA ARG A 54 -13.00 -1.25 0.44
C ARG A 54 -14.21 -1.11 -0.47
N GLU A 55 -13.97 -0.81 -1.75
CA GLU A 55 -15.06 -0.59 -2.69
C GLU A 55 -15.40 -1.81 -3.50
N GLN A 56 -14.67 -2.88 -3.32
CA GLN A 56 -14.91 -4.12 -4.06
C GLN A 56 -14.94 -3.87 -5.55
N ARG A 57 -13.96 -3.10 -6.02
CA ARG A 57 -13.92 -2.70 -7.41
C ARG A 57 -12.59 -3.09 -8.03
N VAL A 58 -12.64 -3.71 -9.20
CA VAL A 58 -11.43 -4.06 -9.92
C VAL A 58 -10.92 -2.83 -10.65
N GLN A 59 -9.62 -2.59 -10.55
CA GLN A 59 -8.99 -1.45 -11.18
C GLN A 59 -7.77 -1.90 -11.94
N ARG A 60 -7.53 -1.29 -13.09
CA ARG A 60 -6.36 -1.64 -13.88
C ARG A 60 -5.21 -0.75 -13.47
N LEU A 61 -4.02 -1.36 -13.43
CA LEU A 61 -2.80 -0.65 -13.12
C LEU A 61 -1.74 -1.08 -14.11
N VAL A 62 -0.83 -0.16 -14.42
CA VAL A 62 0.27 -0.53 -15.31
C VAL A 62 1.35 -1.20 -14.47
N PRO A 63 2.10 -2.15 -15.04
CA PRO A 63 3.12 -2.87 -14.27
C PRO A 63 4.20 -1.97 -13.69
N LYS A 64 4.47 -0.84 -14.32
CA LYS A 64 5.49 0.08 -13.83
C LYS A 64 4.99 1.04 -12.76
N ALA A 65 3.71 0.98 -12.44
CA ALA A 65 3.15 1.92 -11.47
C ALA A 65 3.82 1.71 -10.11
N MET A 66 4.14 2.82 -9.46
CA MET A 66 4.76 2.75 -8.14
C MET A 66 3.67 2.65 -7.08
N VAL A 67 3.78 1.66 -6.24
CA VAL A 67 2.84 1.44 -5.15
C VAL A 67 3.63 1.27 -3.87
N TYR A 68 2.96 1.08 -2.76
CA TYR A 68 3.61 1.05 -1.46
C TYR A 68 3.14 -0.12 -0.63
N LEU A 69 4.09 -0.73 0.09
CA LEU A 69 3.77 -1.71 1.10
C LEU A 69 3.87 -1.03 2.46
N LYS A 70 3.10 -1.50 3.41
CA LYS A 70 3.17 -1.00 4.77
C LYS A 70 4.00 -1.94 5.62
N GLU A 71 4.80 -1.36 6.50
CA GLU A 71 5.53 -2.15 7.46
C GLU A 71 5.40 -1.49 8.81
N TYR A 72 5.11 -2.26 9.82
CA TYR A 72 4.92 -1.74 11.17
C TYR A 72 6.11 -2.00 12.05
#